data_d3c7c3b61a4164c44ad3f89b2f4a89a9
#
_entry.id   d3c7c3b61a4164c44ad3f89b2f4a89a9
#
_cell.length_a   1.000
_cell.length_b   1.000
_cell.length_c   1.000
_cell.angle_alpha   90.00
_cell.angle_beta   90.00
_cell.angle_gamma   90.00
#
_symmetry.space_group_name_H-M   'P 1'
#
loop_
_entity.id
_entity.type
_entity.pdbx_description
1 polymer ?
#
loop_
_entity_poly.entity_id
_entity_poly.type
_entity_poly.pdbx_seq_one_letter_code
_entity_poly.pdbx_strand_id
1 'polypeptide(L)'
;MAEPFLIGEAMTGGYGPVDILHSCTIAVNKGEIAVLVGPNGAGKSTAMKAVFGMLNLRGGKVRLNGEDITALSPQARVAKGMAFVPQTQNIFTSMTVEENLEMGAYLRRDDIKVTIEQIYHLFPILKQKRHQAAGELSGGQRQQVAVGRALMTQPQVLMLDEPTAGVSPIVMDELFDRIIEVARTGISILMVEQNARQALAIADKGYVLVQGANRFTDTGAALLADPEVRRSFLGG
;
A
#
# COMPACT_ATOMS: atom_id res chain seq x y z
N MET A 1 -9.99 19.44 12.86
CA MET A 1 -9.19 18.23 12.67
C MET A 1 -7.99 18.60 11.80
N ALA A 2 -6.80 18.05 12.06
CA ALA A 2 -5.64 18.28 11.19
C ALA A 2 -5.92 17.74 9.78
N GLU A 3 -5.37 18.38 8.76
CA GLU A 3 -5.48 17.89 7.38
C GLU A 3 -4.74 16.55 7.26
N PRO A 4 -5.31 15.52 6.59
CA PRO A 4 -4.63 14.25 6.37
C PRO A 4 -3.31 14.43 5.62
N PHE A 5 -2.34 13.57 5.90
CA PHE A 5 -1.03 13.61 5.22
C PHE A 5 -1.12 13.28 3.74
N LEU A 6 -1.90 12.24 3.40
CA LEU A 6 -2.29 11.92 2.02
C LEU A 6 -3.81 11.82 1.97
N ILE A 7 -4.43 12.44 0.95
CA ILE A 7 -5.87 12.33 0.71
C ILE A 7 -6.16 12.27 -0.78
N GLY A 8 -6.99 11.30 -1.19
CA GLY A 8 -7.75 11.31 -2.44
C GLY A 8 -9.18 11.70 -2.12
N GLU A 9 -9.59 12.90 -2.49
CA GLU A 9 -10.86 13.51 -2.12
C GLU A 9 -11.85 13.46 -3.28
N ALA A 10 -13.04 12.92 -3.04
CA ALA A 10 -14.14 12.85 -3.99
C ALA A 10 -13.71 12.34 -5.39
N MET A 11 -12.80 11.38 -5.44
CA MET A 11 -12.22 10.86 -6.67
C MET A 11 -13.29 10.21 -7.55
N THR A 12 -13.40 10.71 -8.78
CA THR A 12 -14.26 10.14 -9.83
C THR A 12 -13.40 9.87 -11.06
N GLY A 13 -13.49 8.66 -11.62
CA GLY A 13 -12.68 8.26 -12.76
C GLY A 13 -12.63 6.76 -12.95
N GLY A 14 -11.99 6.33 -14.03
CA GLY A 14 -11.91 4.93 -14.42
C GLY A 14 -11.11 4.74 -15.69
N TYR A 15 -11.33 3.65 -16.38
CA TYR A 15 -10.61 3.30 -17.60
C TYR A 15 -11.46 3.62 -18.85
N GLY A 16 -10.87 4.32 -19.82
CA GLY A 16 -11.60 4.78 -21.00
C GLY A 16 -12.77 5.69 -20.61
N PRO A 17 -13.97 5.52 -21.19
CA PRO A 17 -15.14 6.35 -20.91
C PRO A 17 -15.89 5.96 -19.61
N VAL A 18 -15.54 4.83 -19.00
CA VAL A 18 -16.30 4.27 -17.87
C VAL A 18 -15.69 4.76 -16.54
N ASP A 19 -16.51 5.31 -15.66
CA ASP A 19 -16.14 5.58 -14.26
C ASP A 19 -16.26 4.31 -13.43
N ILE A 20 -15.20 4.03 -12.66
CA ILE A 20 -15.15 2.96 -11.66
C ILE A 20 -15.21 3.56 -10.26
N LEU A 21 -14.65 4.76 -10.08
CA LEU A 21 -14.75 5.52 -8.85
C LEU A 21 -15.84 6.56 -8.96
N HIS A 22 -16.66 6.65 -7.92
CA HIS A 22 -17.80 7.54 -7.80
C HIS A 22 -17.71 8.36 -6.52
N SER A 23 -17.02 9.51 -6.58
CA SER A 23 -16.78 10.39 -5.42
C SER A 23 -16.09 9.67 -4.24
N CYS A 24 -15.16 8.76 -4.55
CA CYS A 24 -14.43 7.99 -3.55
C CYS A 24 -13.46 8.88 -2.76
N THR A 25 -13.50 8.80 -1.43
CA THR A 25 -12.58 9.55 -0.56
C THR A 25 -11.81 8.60 0.32
N ILE A 26 -10.48 8.66 0.27
CA ILE A 26 -9.56 7.90 1.11
C ILE A 26 -8.44 8.80 1.61
N ALA A 27 -8.06 8.63 2.86
CA ALA A 27 -7.03 9.43 3.48
C ALA A 27 -6.21 8.61 4.46
N VAL A 28 -4.98 9.03 4.70
CA VAL A 28 -4.11 8.50 5.74
C VAL A 28 -3.37 9.66 6.42
N ASN A 29 -3.28 9.63 7.73
CA ASN A 29 -2.49 10.56 8.51
C ASN A 29 -1.02 10.10 8.55
N LYS A 30 -0.14 10.99 9.01
CA LYS A 30 1.28 10.68 9.10
C LYS A 30 1.54 9.52 10.10
N GLY A 31 2.22 8.48 9.63
CA GLY A 31 2.58 7.32 10.46
C GLY A 31 1.42 6.37 10.79
N GLU A 32 0.23 6.57 10.20
CA GLU A 32 -0.93 5.68 10.36
C GLU A 32 -1.01 4.61 9.26
N ILE A 33 -1.78 3.58 9.55
CA ILE A 33 -2.18 2.53 8.60
C ILE A 33 -3.63 2.76 8.20
N ALA A 34 -3.87 3.12 6.93
CA ALA A 34 -5.19 3.18 6.34
C ALA A 34 -5.43 1.99 5.40
N VAL A 35 -6.58 1.34 5.52
CA VAL A 35 -6.89 0.12 4.78
C VAL A 35 -8.18 0.27 3.97
N LEU A 36 -8.13 -0.12 2.70
CA LEU A 36 -9.29 -0.24 1.83
C LEU A 36 -9.68 -1.71 1.71
N VAL A 37 -10.91 -2.02 2.04
CA VAL A 37 -11.51 -3.35 1.89
C VAL A 37 -12.81 -3.26 1.09
N GLY A 38 -13.32 -4.41 0.66
CA GLY A 38 -14.56 -4.49 -0.12
C GLY A 38 -14.53 -5.65 -1.10
N PRO A 39 -15.65 -5.99 -1.74
CA PRO A 39 -15.74 -7.09 -2.67
C PRO A 39 -14.84 -6.91 -3.91
N ASN A 40 -14.63 -8.02 -4.64
CA ASN A 40 -13.92 -7.96 -5.91
C ASN A 40 -14.70 -7.04 -6.88
N GLY A 41 -13.96 -6.21 -7.61
CA GLY A 41 -14.59 -5.22 -8.51
C GLY A 41 -15.10 -3.95 -7.81
N ALA A 42 -14.94 -3.80 -6.48
CA ALA A 42 -15.40 -2.59 -5.76
C ALA A 42 -14.61 -1.30 -6.11
N GLY A 43 -13.52 -1.40 -6.88
CA GLY A 43 -12.72 -0.23 -7.27
C GLY A 43 -11.49 0.01 -6.38
N LYS A 44 -11.14 -0.90 -5.47
CA LYS A 44 -10.01 -0.75 -4.53
C LYS A 44 -8.68 -0.44 -5.22
N SER A 45 -8.20 -1.34 -6.10
CA SER A 45 -6.94 -1.12 -6.84
C SER A 45 -7.02 0.06 -7.81
N THR A 46 -8.24 0.39 -8.29
CA THR A 46 -8.47 1.60 -9.09
C THR A 46 -8.27 2.86 -8.26
N ALA A 47 -8.76 2.89 -7.01
CA ALA A 47 -8.53 3.99 -6.08
C ALA A 47 -7.04 4.16 -5.76
N MET A 48 -6.33 3.04 -5.52
CA MET A 48 -4.87 3.06 -5.33
C MET A 48 -4.14 3.65 -6.54
N LYS A 49 -4.47 3.19 -7.74
CA LYS A 49 -3.87 3.70 -9.00
C LYS A 49 -4.16 5.17 -9.22
N ALA A 50 -5.37 5.65 -8.88
CA ALA A 50 -5.73 7.06 -8.93
C ALA A 50 -4.89 7.90 -7.97
N VAL A 51 -4.76 7.47 -6.70
CA VAL A 51 -3.92 8.14 -5.69
C VAL A 51 -2.45 8.13 -6.08
N PHE A 52 -1.97 7.11 -6.78
CA PHE A 52 -0.58 7.05 -7.23
C PHE A 52 -0.33 7.76 -8.58
N GLY A 53 -1.38 8.25 -9.27
CA GLY A 53 -1.24 8.96 -10.56
C GLY A 53 -1.15 8.04 -11.78
N MET A 54 -1.53 6.77 -11.64
CA MET A 54 -1.64 5.81 -12.75
C MET A 54 -3.00 5.86 -13.46
N LEU A 55 -3.92 6.66 -12.94
CA LEU A 55 -5.25 6.87 -13.49
C LEU A 55 -5.55 8.37 -13.48
N ASN A 56 -6.03 8.89 -14.61
CA ASN A 56 -6.48 10.27 -14.69
C ASN A 56 -7.89 10.39 -14.08
N LEU A 57 -8.02 11.25 -13.08
CA LEU A 57 -9.31 11.58 -12.48
C LEU A 57 -10.09 12.51 -13.40
N ARG A 58 -11.41 12.28 -13.51
CA ARG A 58 -12.36 13.22 -14.11
C ARG A 58 -12.95 14.20 -13.10
N GLY A 59 -12.88 13.86 -11.81
CA GLY A 59 -13.32 14.70 -10.71
C GLY A 59 -12.58 14.33 -9.42
N GLY A 60 -12.60 15.26 -8.47
CA GLY A 60 -11.88 15.11 -7.21
C GLY A 60 -10.42 15.53 -7.31
N LYS A 61 -9.68 15.33 -6.22
CA LYS A 61 -8.28 15.76 -6.08
C LYS A 61 -7.48 14.77 -5.27
N VAL A 62 -6.15 14.77 -5.48
CA VAL A 62 -5.19 14.07 -4.63
C VAL A 62 -4.23 15.11 -4.04
N ARG A 63 -4.12 15.12 -2.71
CA ARG A 63 -3.18 16.00 -2.00
C ARG A 63 -2.23 15.19 -1.14
N LEU A 64 -0.98 15.62 -1.10
CA LEU A 64 0.07 15.09 -0.24
C LEU A 64 0.64 16.24 0.58
N ASN A 65 0.56 16.13 1.92
CA ASN A 65 1.03 17.16 2.84
C ASN A 65 0.49 18.57 2.48
N GLY A 66 -0.81 18.66 2.17
CA GLY A 66 -1.51 19.88 1.77
C GLY A 66 -1.31 20.30 0.30
N GLU A 67 -0.31 19.76 -0.41
CA GLU A 67 -0.03 20.09 -1.80
C GLU A 67 -0.92 19.29 -2.76
N ASP A 68 -1.54 19.95 -3.75
CA ASP A 68 -2.30 19.28 -4.82
C ASP A 68 -1.33 18.59 -5.79
N ILE A 69 -1.39 17.25 -5.82
CA ILE A 69 -0.57 16.42 -6.70
C ILE A 69 -1.41 15.73 -7.80
N THR A 70 -2.65 16.16 -7.99
CA THR A 70 -3.61 15.49 -8.90
C THR A 70 -3.06 15.32 -10.31
N ALA A 71 -2.42 16.34 -10.85
CA ALA A 71 -1.86 16.34 -12.21
C ALA A 71 -0.45 15.73 -12.32
N LEU A 72 0.17 15.34 -11.19
CA LEU A 72 1.53 14.82 -11.21
C LEU A 72 1.58 13.37 -11.71
N SER A 73 2.61 13.07 -12.51
CA SER A 73 2.91 11.69 -12.94
C SER A 73 3.32 10.81 -11.75
N PRO A 74 3.24 9.46 -11.88
CA PRO A 74 3.74 8.55 -10.85
C PRO A 74 5.19 8.83 -10.45
N GLN A 75 6.08 9.12 -11.41
CA GLN A 75 7.49 9.43 -11.16
C GLN A 75 7.64 10.69 -10.30
N ALA A 76 6.85 11.74 -10.58
CA ALA A 76 6.87 12.95 -9.77
C ALA A 76 6.33 12.71 -8.36
N ARG A 77 5.33 11.82 -8.19
CA ARG A 77 4.83 11.41 -6.86
C ARG A 77 5.86 10.59 -6.09
N VAL A 78 6.62 9.71 -6.76
CA VAL A 78 7.76 9.03 -6.14
C VAL A 78 8.80 10.04 -5.65
N ALA A 79 9.15 11.03 -6.46
CA ALA A 79 10.09 12.09 -6.06
C ALA A 79 9.60 12.92 -4.85
N LYS A 80 8.28 12.93 -4.59
CA LYS A 80 7.66 13.55 -3.40
C LYS A 80 7.54 12.59 -2.19
N GLY A 81 8.13 11.40 -2.28
CA GLY A 81 8.17 10.46 -1.17
C GLY A 81 6.99 9.46 -1.13
N MET A 82 6.35 9.19 -2.26
CA MET A 82 5.39 8.09 -2.36
C MET A 82 6.07 6.84 -2.96
N ALA A 83 5.73 5.66 -2.44
CA ALA A 83 6.13 4.39 -3.03
C ALA A 83 4.92 3.48 -3.23
N PHE A 84 4.94 2.64 -4.26
CA PHE A 84 3.85 1.73 -4.58
C PHE A 84 4.37 0.32 -4.84
N VAL A 85 3.77 -0.65 -4.16
CA VAL A 85 4.01 -2.09 -4.35
C VAL A 85 2.76 -2.67 -5.00
N PRO A 86 2.79 -3.02 -6.30
CA PRO A 86 1.66 -3.65 -6.96
C PRO A 86 1.50 -5.11 -6.52
N GLN A 87 0.31 -5.67 -6.69
CA GLN A 87 -0.01 -7.06 -6.34
C GLN A 87 0.87 -8.08 -7.06
N THR A 88 1.20 -7.84 -8.32
CA THR A 88 1.96 -8.76 -9.18
C THR A 88 3.15 -8.07 -9.84
N GLN A 89 4.12 -8.87 -10.33
CA GLN A 89 5.31 -8.37 -11.03
C GLN A 89 6.09 -7.33 -10.21
N ASN A 90 6.13 -7.52 -8.90
CA ASN A 90 6.66 -6.55 -7.94
C ASN A 90 8.14 -6.78 -7.59
N ILE A 91 8.81 -7.77 -8.18
CA ILE A 91 10.25 -8.06 -8.03
C ILE A 91 10.89 -8.45 -9.36
N PHE A 92 12.22 -8.35 -9.44
CA PHE A 92 13.03 -8.90 -10.52
C PHE A 92 13.47 -10.32 -10.16
N THR A 93 12.80 -11.33 -10.70
CA THR A 93 12.97 -12.74 -10.31
C THR A 93 14.34 -13.31 -10.65
N SER A 94 15.00 -12.80 -11.70
CA SER A 94 16.36 -13.21 -12.12
C SER A 94 17.49 -12.56 -11.34
N MET A 95 17.18 -11.50 -10.58
CA MET A 95 18.14 -10.80 -9.72
C MET A 95 18.16 -11.40 -8.32
N THR A 96 19.27 -11.25 -7.62
CA THR A 96 19.36 -11.57 -6.19
C THR A 96 18.47 -10.66 -5.35
N VAL A 97 18.27 -11.01 -4.09
CA VAL A 97 17.57 -10.17 -3.12
C VAL A 97 18.26 -8.80 -3.00
N GLU A 98 19.59 -8.79 -2.85
CA GLU A 98 20.37 -7.57 -2.69
C GLU A 98 20.27 -6.66 -3.93
N GLU A 99 20.44 -7.23 -5.14
CA GLU A 99 20.25 -6.48 -6.40
C GLU A 99 18.82 -5.92 -6.54
N ASN A 100 17.79 -6.64 -6.09
CA ASN A 100 16.43 -6.10 -6.05
C ASN A 100 16.31 -4.87 -5.14
N LEU A 101 16.95 -4.89 -3.96
CA LEU A 101 16.98 -3.74 -3.06
C LEU A 101 17.74 -2.57 -3.71
N GLU A 102 18.94 -2.81 -4.26
CA GLU A 102 19.72 -1.78 -4.96
C GLU A 102 18.93 -1.12 -6.10
N MET A 103 18.18 -1.92 -6.88
CA MET A 103 17.29 -1.38 -7.92
C MET A 103 16.22 -0.45 -7.37
N GLY A 104 15.75 -0.66 -6.13
CA GLY A 104 14.84 0.26 -5.46
C GLY A 104 15.47 1.64 -5.19
N ALA A 105 16.76 1.72 -5.06
CA ALA A 105 17.53 2.95 -4.86
C ALA A 105 18.05 3.59 -6.15
N TYR A 106 17.64 3.13 -7.34
CA TYR A 106 18.20 3.54 -8.64
C TYR A 106 18.26 5.06 -8.86
N LEU A 107 17.32 5.81 -8.31
CA LEU A 107 17.29 7.28 -8.43
C LEU A 107 18.12 8.00 -7.35
N ARG A 108 18.61 7.29 -6.33
CA ARG A 108 19.40 7.85 -5.23
C ARG A 108 20.87 7.98 -5.65
N ARG A 109 21.56 8.94 -5.02
CA ARG A 109 22.99 9.21 -5.26
C ARG A 109 23.82 9.20 -3.98
N ASP A 110 23.17 8.94 -2.84
CA ASP A 110 23.77 8.81 -1.52
C ASP A 110 24.22 7.36 -1.25
N ASP A 111 24.91 7.13 -0.14
CA ASP A 111 25.28 5.77 0.28
C ASP A 111 24.03 5.01 0.76
N ILE A 112 23.64 4.02 -0.01
CA ILE A 112 22.45 3.20 0.24
C ILE A 112 22.66 2.10 1.29
N LYS A 113 23.92 1.85 1.73
CA LYS A 113 24.23 0.75 2.65
C LYS A 113 23.48 0.85 3.97
N VAL A 114 23.37 2.07 4.51
CA VAL A 114 22.61 2.31 5.74
C VAL A 114 21.14 1.91 5.58
N THR A 115 20.54 2.26 4.44
CA THR A 115 19.14 1.89 4.15
C THR A 115 18.98 0.39 3.95
N ILE A 116 19.92 -0.28 3.27
CA ILE A 116 19.91 -1.74 3.11
C ILE A 116 19.97 -2.42 4.49
N GLU A 117 20.84 -1.99 5.40
CA GLU A 117 20.91 -2.56 6.76
C GLU A 117 19.62 -2.30 7.56
N GLN A 118 18.99 -1.15 7.42
CA GLN A 118 17.68 -0.89 8.03
C GLN A 118 16.61 -1.85 7.49
N ILE A 119 16.59 -2.13 6.18
CA ILE A 119 15.67 -3.08 5.57
C ILE A 119 15.99 -4.50 6.06
N TYR A 120 17.24 -4.88 6.19
CA TYR A 120 17.63 -6.17 6.75
C TYR A 120 17.26 -6.31 8.23
N HIS A 121 17.21 -5.21 8.98
CA HIS A 121 16.67 -5.22 10.34
C HIS A 121 15.18 -5.48 10.38
N LEU A 122 14.40 -4.81 9.50
CA LEU A 122 12.96 -5.02 9.35
C LEU A 122 12.62 -6.42 8.80
N PHE A 123 13.45 -6.94 7.89
CA PHE A 123 13.25 -8.21 7.20
C PHE A 123 14.50 -9.10 7.28
N PRO A 124 14.79 -9.74 8.44
CA PRO A 124 16.05 -10.48 8.64
C PRO A 124 16.28 -11.60 7.62
N ILE A 125 15.21 -12.21 7.12
CA ILE A 125 15.29 -13.26 6.09
C ILE A 125 15.92 -12.74 4.78
N LEU A 126 15.75 -11.47 4.44
CA LEU A 126 16.34 -10.88 3.26
C LEU A 126 17.87 -10.80 3.39
N LYS A 127 18.39 -10.52 4.60
CA LYS A 127 19.83 -10.54 4.88
C LYS A 127 20.40 -11.95 4.72
N GLN A 128 19.72 -12.95 5.26
CA GLN A 128 20.14 -14.35 5.17
C GLN A 128 20.19 -14.86 3.72
N LYS A 129 19.26 -14.37 2.89
CA LYS A 129 19.11 -14.81 1.50
C LYS A 129 19.59 -13.76 0.47
N ARG A 130 20.40 -12.78 0.89
CA ARG A 130 20.77 -11.63 0.05
C ARG A 130 21.37 -11.99 -1.32
N HIS A 131 22.09 -13.09 -1.40
CA HIS A 131 22.75 -13.57 -2.63
C HIS A 131 21.91 -14.61 -3.40
N GLN A 132 20.73 -14.98 -2.89
CA GLN A 132 19.83 -15.92 -3.58
C GLN A 132 19.00 -15.18 -4.62
N ALA A 133 18.74 -15.81 -5.78
CA ALA A 133 17.82 -15.27 -6.78
C ALA A 133 16.42 -15.11 -6.20
N ALA A 134 15.80 -13.93 -6.39
CA ALA A 134 14.51 -13.63 -5.78
C ALA A 134 13.37 -14.54 -6.29
N GLY A 135 13.52 -15.09 -7.50
CA GLY A 135 12.57 -16.06 -8.06
C GLY A 135 12.48 -17.38 -7.30
N GLU A 136 13.55 -17.77 -6.58
CA GLU A 136 13.62 -19.01 -5.80
C GLU A 136 13.01 -18.89 -4.39
N LEU A 137 12.61 -17.68 -4.00
CA LEU A 137 12.02 -17.41 -2.71
C LEU A 137 10.56 -17.89 -2.62
N SER A 138 10.07 -18.14 -1.39
CA SER A 138 8.64 -18.37 -1.16
C SER A 138 7.81 -17.11 -1.49
N GLY A 139 6.49 -17.26 -1.68
CA GLY A 139 5.59 -16.13 -1.97
C GLY A 139 5.72 -14.99 -0.96
N GLY A 140 5.69 -15.31 0.34
CA GLY A 140 5.83 -14.30 1.38
C GLY A 140 7.21 -13.64 1.43
N GLN A 141 8.28 -14.41 1.17
CA GLN A 141 9.62 -13.83 1.07
C GLN A 141 9.75 -12.90 -0.13
N ARG A 142 9.13 -13.24 -1.27
CA ARG A 142 9.06 -12.33 -2.43
C ARG A 142 8.31 -11.04 -2.10
N GLN A 143 7.22 -11.10 -1.32
CA GLN A 143 6.52 -9.88 -0.87
C GLN A 143 7.41 -9.03 0.04
N GLN A 144 8.18 -9.64 0.95
CA GLN A 144 9.14 -8.89 1.76
C GLN A 144 10.23 -8.22 0.90
N VAL A 145 10.72 -8.87 -0.17
CA VAL A 145 11.63 -8.23 -1.14
C VAL A 145 10.96 -7.03 -1.82
N ALA A 146 9.70 -7.17 -2.25
CA ALA A 146 8.96 -6.09 -2.92
C ALA A 146 8.76 -4.87 -2.00
N VAL A 147 8.38 -5.10 -0.74
CA VAL A 147 8.27 -4.05 0.27
C VAL A 147 9.64 -3.43 0.56
N GLY A 148 10.67 -4.25 0.80
CA GLY A 148 12.04 -3.79 1.02
C GLY A 148 12.55 -2.92 -0.13
N ARG A 149 12.32 -3.33 -1.38
CA ARG A 149 12.67 -2.56 -2.58
C ARG A 149 11.96 -1.20 -2.61
N ALA A 150 10.69 -1.15 -2.25
CA ALA A 150 9.95 0.10 -2.18
C ALA A 150 10.48 1.03 -1.09
N LEU A 151 10.87 0.47 0.07
CA LEU A 151 11.46 1.23 1.19
C LEU A 151 12.83 1.82 0.86
N MET A 152 13.56 1.27 -0.12
CA MET A 152 14.83 1.85 -0.59
C MET A 152 14.69 3.27 -1.13
N THR A 153 13.49 3.69 -1.56
CA THR A 153 13.22 5.08 -1.95
C THR A 153 13.11 6.04 -0.75
N GLN A 154 13.15 5.54 0.49
CA GLN A 154 12.88 6.27 1.74
C GLN A 154 11.55 7.03 1.68
N PRO A 155 10.43 6.34 1.45
CA PRO A 155 9.16 7.00 1.24
C PRO A 155 8.57 7.55 2.54
N GLN A 156 7.75 8.59 2.42
CA GLN A 156 6.88 9.08 3.49
C GLN A 156 5.52 8.36 3.49
N VAL A 157 5.10 7.85 2.31
CA VAL A 157 3.90 7.05 2.12
C VAL A 157 4.25 5.80 1.34
N LEU A 158 3.91 4.64 1.90
CA LEU A 158 4.01 3.34 1.25
C LEU A 158 2.61 2.83 0.91
N MET A 159 2.38 2.58 -0.37
CA MET A 159 1.10 2.06 -0.88
C MET A 159 1.26 0.58 -1.25
N LEU A 160 0.38 -0.28 -0.72
CA LEU A 160 0.44 -1.73 -0.87
C LEU A 160 -0.86 -2.25 -1.50
N ASP A 161 -0.79 -2.87 -2.68
CA ASP A 161 -1.95 -3.45 -3.37
C ASP A 161 -1.97 -4.97 -3.16
N GLU A 162 -2.84 -5.44 -2.26
CA GLU A 162 -3.04 -6.84 -1.86
C GLU A 162 -1.72 -7.57 -1.51
N PRO A 163 -0.92 -7.06 -0.56
CA PRO A 163 0.39 -7.63 -0.24
C PRO A 163 0.33 -9.06 0.29
N THR A 164 -0.83 -9.52 0.80
CA THR A 164 -1.00 -10.88 1.32
C THR A 164 -1.61 -11.84 0.29
N ALA A 165 -1.80 -11.42 -0.95
CA ALA A 165 -2.40 -12.28 -1.97
C ALA A 165 -1.54 -13.53 -2.24
N GLY A 166 -2.16 -14.70 -2.14
CA GLY A 166 -1.51 -15.98 -2.46
C GLY A 166 -0.47 -16.47 -1.46
N VAL A 167 -0.42 -15.90 -0.25
CA VAL A 167 0.42 -16.40 0.85
C VAL A 167 -0.38 -17.24 1.86
N SER A 168 0.30 -18.09 2.62
CA SER A 168 -0.35 -18.88 3.68
C SER A 168 -0.74 -18.00 4.86
N PRO A 169 -1.73 -18.40 5.69
CA PRO A 169 -2.16 -17.62 6.84
C PRO A 169 -1.03 -17.23 7.81
N ILE A 170 -0.10 -18.14 8.09
CA ILE A 170 1.05 -17.85 8.97
C ILE A 170 1.93 -16.74 8.38
N VAL A 171 2.23 -16.83 7.09
CA VAL A 171 3.05 -15.83 6.39
C VAL A 171 2.31 -14.49 6.27
N MET A 172 0.97 -14.51 6.19
CA MET A 172 0.14 -13.31 6.19
C MET A 172 0.28 -12.56 7.52
N ASP A 173 0.18 -13.26 8.66
CA ASP A 173 0.33 -12.66 9.98
C ASP A 173 1.74 -12.05 10.15
N GLU A 174 2.80 -12.79 9.75
CA GLU A 174 4.16 -12.26 9.74
C GLU A 174 4.29 -10.99 8.89
N LEU A 175 3.65 -10.94 7.72
CA LEU A 175 3.71 -9.77 6.83
C LEU A 175 2.97 -8.56 7.43
N PHE A 176 1.83 -8.78 8.07
CA PHE A 176 1.11 -7.71 8.78
C PHE A 176 1.95 -7.16 9.95
N ASP A 177 2.62 -8.02 10.71
CA ASP A 177 3.54 -7.57 11.78
C ASP A 177 4.65 -6.70 11.22
N ARG A 178 5.24 -7.06 10.05
CA ARG A 178 6.26 -6.23 9.39
C ARG A 178 5.69 -4.90 8.88
N ILE A 179 4.47 -4.88 8.37
CA ILE A 179 3.79 -3.64 7.96
C ILE A 179 3.60 -2.71 9.17
N ILE A 180 3.20 -3.24 10.33
CA ILE A 180 3.10 -2.47 11.56
C ILE A 180 4.47 -1.90 11.97
N GLU A 181 5.54 -2.70 11.91
CA GLU A 181 6.89 -2.23 12.20
C GLU A 181 7.32 -1.10 11.25
N VAL A 182 7.02 -1.22 9.95
CA VAL A 182 7.27 -0.15 8.97
C VAL A 182 6.51 1.13 9.33
N ALA A 183 5.22 1.04 9.69
CA ALA A 183 4.44 2.20 10.10
C ALA A 183 5.02 2.88 11.35
N ARG A 184 5.51 2.08 12.33
CA ARG A 184 6.17 2.60 13.54
C ARG A 184 7.44 3.40 13.28
N THR A 185 8.06 3.26 12.10
CA THR A 185 9.17 4.13 11.68
C THR A 185 8.72 5.53 11.27
N GLY A 186 7.41 5.80 11.23
CA GLY A 186 6.81 7.08 10.83
C GLY A 186 6.36 7.12 9.36
N ILE A 187 6.46 6.01 8.64
CA ILE A 187 5.95 5.88 7.26
C ILE A 187 4.43 5.67 7.31
N SER A 188 3.68 6.49 6.56
CA SER A 188 2.24 6.30 6.41
C SER A 188 1.95 5.14 5.46
N ILE A 189 1.03 4.25 5.81
CA ILE A 189 0.68 3.08 5.00
C ILE A 189 -0.74 3.26 4.43
N LEU A 190 -0.88 3.14 3.12
CA LEU A 190 -2.19 3.00 2.46
C LEU A 190 -2.24 1.62 1.81
N MET A 191 -3.10 0.74 2.29
CA MET A 191 -3.14 -0.65 1.86
C MET A 191 -4.52 -1.04 1.33
N VAL A 192 -4.55 -1.79 0.25
CA VAL A 192 -5.74 -2.52 -0.22
C VAL A 192 -5.59 -3.98 0.19
N GLU A 193 -6.64 -4.57 0.73
CA GLU A 193 -6.64 -5.98 1.09
C GLU A 193 -7.98 -6.68 0.78
N GLN A 194 -7.86 -7.97 0.48
CA GLN A 194 -8.99 -8.86 0.34
C GLN A 194 -9.36 -9.51 1.67
N ASN A 195 -8.36 -9.80 2.52
CA ASN A 195 -8.53 -10.35 3.87
C ASN A 195 -8.95 -9.26 4.85
N ALA A 196 -10.19 -8.78 4.68
CA ALA A 196 -10.70 -7.59 5.36
C ALA A 196 -10.57 -7.65 6.88
N ARG A 197 -10.84 -8.81 7.51
CA ARG A 197 -10.82 -8.96 8.96
C ARG A 197 -9.43 -8.70 9.55
N GLN A 198 -8.40 -9.33 8.98
CA GLN A 198 -7.02 -9.20 9.46
C GLN A 198 -6.47 -7.81 9.15
N ALA A 199 -6.74 -7.28 7.95
CA ALA A 199 -6.30 -5.96 7.56
C ALA A 199 -6.92 -4.84 8.42
N LEU A 200 -8.22 -4.92 8.73
CA LEU A 200 -8.89 -3.95 9.62
C LEU A 200 -8.40 -4.07 11.07
N ALA A 201 -7.91 -5.23 11.50
CA ALA A 201 -7.38 -5.41 12.85
C ALA A 201 -6.10 -4.58 13.12
N ILE A 202 -5.33 -4.27 12.08
CA ILE A 202 -4.12 -3.45 12.17
C ILE A 202 -4.34 -2.00 11.72
N ALA A 203 -5.54 -1.64 11.26
CA ALA A 203 -5.83 -0.35 10.66
C ALA A 203 -6.21 0.70 11.69
N ASP A 204 -5.56 1.87 11.65
CA ASP A 204 -6.01 3.07 12.35
C ASP A 204 -7.28 3.62 11.69
N LYS A 205 -7.36 3.54 10.34
CA LYS A 205 -8.49 3.96 9.52
C LYS A 205 -8.85 2.89 8.49
N GLY A 206 -10.14 2.56 8.41
CA GLY A 206 -10.67 1.63 7.42
C GLY A 206 -11.68 2.27 6.49
N TYR A 207 -11.70 1.82 5.24
CA TYR A 207 -12.63 2.22 4.21
C TYR A 207 -13.22 0.96 3.57
N VAL A 208 -14.55 0.84 3.60
CA VAL A 208 -15.25 -0.23 2.88
C VAL A 208 -15.80 0.35 1.59
N LEU A 209 -15.23 -0.09 0.46
CA LEU A 209 -15.66 0.33 -0.87
C LEU A 209 -16.69 -0.64 -1.45
N VAL A 210 -17.73 -0.09 -2.05
CA VAL A 210 -18.73 -0.80 -2.82
C VAL A 210 -19.04 -0.01 -4.09
N GLN A 211 -18.91 -0.64 -5.26
CA GLN A 211 -19.19 -0.01 -6.55
C GLN A 211 -18.53 1.37 -6.72
N GLY A 212 -17.24 1.47 -6.34
CA GLY A 212 -16.45 2.69 -6.52
C GLY A 212 -16.68 3.81 -5.53
N ALA A 213 -17.53 3.62 -4.52
CA ALA A 213 -17.86 4.62 -3.50
C ALA A 213 -17.59 4.09 -2.09
N ASN A 214 -17.36 5.00 -1.14
CA ASN A 214 -17.27 4.65 0.27
C ASN A 214 -18.64 4.24 0.82
N ARG A 215 -18.78 3.01 1.30
CA ARG A 215 -19.98 2.55 2.01
C ARG A 215 -19.86 2.79 3.50
N PHE A 216 -18.70 2.47 4.08
CA PHE A 216 -18.37 2.71 5.49
C PHE A 216 -16.98 3.32 5.59
N THR A 217 -16.79 4.17 6.57
CA THR A 217 -15.51 4.81 6.88
C THR A 217 -15.43 5.05 8.37
N ASP A 218 -14.51 4.37 9.05
CA ASP A 218 -14.30 4.51 10.51
C ASP A 218 -12.90 3.99 10.88
N THR A 219 -12.59 3.89 12.17
CA THR A 219 -11.42 3.15 12.65
C THR A 219 -11.56 1.66 12.32
N GLY A 220 -10.44 0.95 12.16
CA GLY A 220 -10.47 -0.49 11.92
C GLY A 220 -11.25 -1.24 13.00
N ALA A 221 -11.07 -0.89 14.28
CA ALA A 221 -11.77 -1.48 15.40
C ALA A 221 -13.29 -1.25 15.35
N ALA A 222 -13.74 -0.04 14.98
CA ALA A 222 -15.16 0.27 14.85
C ALA A 222 -15.81 -0.53 13.70
N LEU A 223 -15.14 -0.63 12.55
CA LEU A 223 -15.61 -1.42 11.42
C LEU A 223 -15.69 -2.92 11.74
N LEU A 224 -14.73 -3.45 12.49
CA LEU A 224 -14.77 -4.85 12.96
C LEU A 224 -15.92 -5.13 13.93
N ALA A 225 -16.34 -4.13 14.70
CA ALA A 225 -17.46 -4.24 15.63
C ALA A 225 -18.84 -4.03 14.96
N ASP A 226 -18.88 -3.39 13.79
CA ASP A 226 -20.11 -3.06 13.08
C ASP A 226 -20.85 -4.31 12.58
N PRO A 227 -22.12 -4.56 12.96
CA PRO A 227 -22.85 -5.76 12.56
C PRO A 227 -23.13 -5.85 11.05
N GLU A 228 -23.31 -4.72 10.35
CA GLU A 228 -23.55 -4.70 8.91
C GLU A 228 -22.25 -5.01 8.13
N VAL A 229 -21.13 -4.42 8.56
CA VAL A 229 -19.81 -4.71 7.98
C VAL A 229 -19.45 -6.17 8.18
N ARG A 230 -19.67 -6.73 9.38
CA ARG A 230 -19.40 -8.14 9.67
C ARG A 230 -20.19 -9.08 8.78
N ARG A 231 -21.48 -8.89 8.65
CA ARG A 231 -22.35 -9.75 7.82
C ARG A 231 -22.03 -9.66 6.33
N SER A 232 -21.71 -8.44 5.84
CA SER A 232 -21.62 -8.19 4.41
C SER A 232 -20.20 -8.35 3.85
N PHE A 233 -19.15 -8.17 4.69
CA PHE A 233 -17.77 -8.04 4.19
C PHE A 233 -16.73 -8.86 4.95
N LEU A 234 -17.04 -9.39 6.16
CA LEU A 234 -16.08 -10.11 6.99
C LEU A 234 -16.35 -11.61 7.12
N GLY A 235 -17.34 -12.14 6.40
CA GLY A 235 -17.70 -13.56 6.45
C GLY A 235 -18.28 -13.95 7.80
N GLY A 236 -19.32 -13.25 8.23
CA GLY A 236 -19.98 -13.37 9.52
C GLY A 236 -20.52 -14.73 9.87
#